data_b8b7fc9bc01354fd3965c2bd6d13ab32
#
_entry.id   b8b7fc9bc01354fd3965c2bd6d13ab32
#
_cell.length_a   1.000
_cell.length_b   1.000
_cell.length_c   1.000
_cell.angle_alpha   90.00
_cell.angle_beta   90.00
_cell.angle_gamma   90.00
#
_symmetry.space_group_name_H-M   'P 1'
#
loop_
_entity.id
_entity.type
_entity.pdbx_description
1 polymer ?
#
loop_
_entity_poly.entity_id
_entity_poly.type
_entity_poly.pdbx_seq_one_letter_code
_entity_poly.pdbx_strand_id
1 'polypeptide(L)'
;LNYTMPIGPVSVTGGLIHYDFDGGDTQELYVTCALATLLNPSLSLYYDIDDGEGGFAVLAVSQAVPAGPLSLTAGASVGFNLDDKAMGTNADGEEFTGLYYGEVSLATSIPLFGNVTLDPRIAYSTALGSDGEDAITAISADGKKDIFYGSIAVTAAF
;
A
#
# COMPACT_ATOMS: atom_id res chain seq x y z
N LEU A 1 -14.91 3.84 -2.58
CA LEU A 1 -16.00 3.11 -1.92
C LEU A 1 -15.52 1.71 -1.56
N ASN A 2 -15.80 1.23 -0.33
CA ASN A 2 -15.44 -0.15 0.04
C ASN A 2 -16.49 -0.80 0.95
N TYR A 3 -16.42 -2.13 1.02
CA TYR A 3 -17.20 -2.95 1.93
C TYR A 3 -16.32 -4.06 2.50
N THR A 4 -16.41 -4.26 3.84
CA THR A 4 -15.65 -5.30 4.55
C THR A 4 -16.60 -6.32 5.14
N MET A 5 -16.32 -7.60 4.90
CA MET A 5 -17.06 -8.75 5.41
C MET A 5 -16.14 -9.60 6.30
N PRO A 6 -16.44 -9.76 7.59
CA PRO A 6 -15.72 -10.68 8.47
C PRO A 6 -16.17 -12.13 8.23
N ILE A 7 -15.22 -13.06 8.11
CA ILE A 7 -15.45 -14.50 7.92
C ILE A 7 -14.55 -15.25 8.91
N GLY A 8 -15.01 -15.38 10.16
CA GLY A 8 -14.19 -15.98 11.23
C GLY A 8 -12.94 -15.14 11.49
N PRO A 9 -11.72 -15.72 11.44
CA PRO A 9 -10.48 -14.96 11.62
C PRO A 9 -10.03 -14.18 10.37
N VAL A 10 -10.72 -14.35 9.25
CA VAL A 10 -10.42 -13.67 7.98
C VAL A 10 -11.39 -12.48 7.82
N SER A 11 -10.88 -11.35 7.35
CA SER A 11 -11.69 -10.25 6.82
C SER A 11 -11.43 -10.11 5.31
N VAL A 12 -12.51 -9.95 4.55
CA VAL A 12 -12.43 -9.70 3.11
C VAL A 12 -13.00 -8.31 2.85
N THR A 13 -12.19 -7.44 2.27
CA THR A 13 -12.59 -6.09 1.87
C THR A 13 -12.54 -5.99 0.36
N GLY A 14 -13.61 -5.54 -0.27
CA GLY A 14 -13.64 -5.22 -1.70
C GLY A 14 -14.04 -3.77 -1.91
N GLY A 15 -13.54 -3.14 -2.95
CA GLY A 15 -13.85 -1.74 -3.22
C GLY A 15 -13.42 -1.24 -4.58
N LEU A 16 -13.75 0.02 -4.81
CA LEU A 16 -13.38 0.82 -5.97
C LEU A 16 -12.60 2.04 -5.49
N ILE A 17 -11.46 2.31 -6.13
CA ILE A 17 -10.67 3.53 -5.97
C ILE A 17 -10.80 4.31 -7.27
N HIS A 18 -10.95 5.62 -7.18
CA HIS A 18 -10.87 6.55 -8.28
C HIS A 18 -9.72 7.51 -8.00
N TYR A 19 -8.81 7.61 -8.93
CA TYR A 19 -7.70 8.54 -8.92
C TYR A 19 -7.96 9.66 -9.91
N ASP A 20 -7.72 10.90 -9.51
CA ASP A 20 -7.83 12.10 -10.34
C ASP A 20 -6.48 12.82 -10.29
N PHE A 21 -5.83 12.94 -11.43
CA PHE A 21 -4.52 13.57 -11.59
C PHE A 21 -4.59 14.70 -12.62
N ASP A 22 -3.61 15.59 -12.62
CA ASP A 22 -3.50 16.70 -13.60
C ASP A 22 -3.34 16.24 -15.07
N GLY A 23 -3.29 14.93 -15.36
CA GLY A 23 -3.10 14.39 -16.70
C GLY A 23 -4.12 13.32 -17.12
N GLY A 24 -5.07 13.00 -16.27
CA GLY A 24 -6.08 11.97 -16.51
C GLY A 24 -6.63 11.43 -15.21
N ASP A 25 -7.60 10.57 -15.30
CA ASP A 25 -8.16 9.82 -14.18
C ASP A 25 -8.05 8.32 -14.45
N THR A 26 -7.99 7.52 -13.39
CA THR A 26 -8.07 6.06 -13.52
C THR A 26 -8.86 5.46 -12.37
N GLN A 27 -9.30 4.23 -12.55
CA GLN A 27 -10.12 3.50 -11.60
C GLN A 27 -9.58 2.11 -11.36
N GLU A 28 -9.49 1.74 -10.08
CA GLU A 28 -9.09 0.40 -9.65
C GLU A 28 -10.19 -0.30 -8.88
N LEU A 29 -10.45 -1.55 -9.24
CA LEU A 29 -11.11 -2.50 -8.36
C LEU A 29 -10.08 -3.18 -7.47
N TYR A 30 -10.41 -3.38 -6.19
CA TYR A 30 -9.52 -4.13 -5.32
C TYR A 30 -10.24 -5.11 -4.42
N VAL A 31 -9.50 -6.14 -4.01
CA VAL A 31 -9.87 -7.05 -2.93
C VAL A 31 -8.70 -7.25 -1.99
N THR A 32 -8.96 -7.14 -0.69
CA THR A 32 -7.99 -7.44 0.37
C THR A 32 -8.51 -8.57 1.24
N CYS A 33 -7.69 -9.59 1.45
CA CYS A 33 -7.90 -10.63 2.43
C CYS A 33 -6.90 -10.44 3.57
N ALA A 34 -7.38 -10.27 4.81
CA ALA A 34 -6.53 -10.13 5.99
C ALA A 34 -6.88 -11.18 7.03
N LEU A 35 -5.87 -11.73 7.71
CA LEU A 35 -6.00 -12.77 8.70
C LEU A 35 -5.64 -12.24 10.09
N ALA A 36 -6.59 -12.28 11.02
CA ALA A 36 -6.41 -11.83 12.41
C ALA A 36 -5.60 -12.87 13.21
N THR A 37 -4.30 -12.91 13.00
CA THR A 37 -3.33 -13.79 13.68
C THR A 37 -2.06 -13.04 14.03
N LEU A 38 -1.03 -13.74 14.54
CA LEU A 38 0.30 -13.16 14.69
C LEU A 38 0.78 -12.58 13.35
N LEU A 39 1.33 -11.36 13.38
CA LEU A 39 1.76 -10.57 12.22
C LEU A 39 0.62 -10.12 11.30
N ASN A 40 -0.64 -10.40 11.59
CA ASN A 40 -1.80 -9.97 10.79
C ASN A 40 -1.52 -9.96 9.27
N PRO A 41 -1.18 -11.11 8.65
CA PRO A 41 -0.86 -11.14 7.23
C PRO A 41 -2.06 -10.73 6.39
N SER A 42 -1.80 -10.01 5.30
CA SER A 42 -2.82 -9.63 4.33
C SER A 42 -2.30 -9.73 2.90
N LEU A 43 -3.20 -10.06 1.99
CA LEU A 43 -2.98 -10.02 0.55
C LEU A 43 -4.03 -9.09 -0.07
N SER A 44 -3.56 -8.09 -0.78
CA SER A 44 -4.39 -7.19 -1.58
C SER A 44 -4.10 -7.41 -3.06
N LEU A 45 -5.15 -7.46 -3.85
CA LEU A 45 -5.09 -7.49 -5.31
C LEU A 45 -5.86 -6.29 -5.83
N TYR A 46 -5.24 -5.55 -6.71
CA TYR A 46 -5.77 -4.39 -7.40
C TYR A 46 -5.81 -4.68 -8.89
N TYR A 47 -6.80 -4.17 -9.57
CA TYR A 47 -6.89 -4.25 -11.03
C TYR A 47 -7.39 -2.90 -11.56
N ASP A 48 -6.53 -2.26 -12.34
CA ASP A 48 -6.88 -1.03 -13.03
C ASP A 48 -7.83 -1.37 -14.19
N ILE A 49 -9.01 -0.77 -14.19
CA ILE A 49 -10.07 -1.03 -15.19
C ILE A 49 -10.17 0.08 -16.22
N ASP A 50 -9.25 1.03 -16.21
CA ASP A 50 -9.22 2.19 -17.10
C ASP A 50 -7.85 2.31 -17.78
N ASP A 51 -7.01 3.27 -17.42
CA ASP A 51 -5.76 3.56 -18.13
C ASP A 51 -4.65 2.52 -17.92
N GLY A 52 -4.57 1.89 -16.74
CA GLY A 52 -3.51 0.93 -16.40
C GLY A 52 -3.68 -0.44 -17.06
N GLU A 53 -4.90 -0.89 -17.28
CA GLU A 53 -5.27 -2.20 -17.91
C GLU A 53 -4.47 -3.39 -17.35
N GLY A 54 -4.04 -3.33 -16.08
CA GLY A 54 -3.20 -4.34 -15.45
C GLY A 54 -3.54 -4.53 -13.98
N GLY A 55 -2.74 -5.33 -13.30
CA GLY A 55 -2.96 -5.63 -11.90
C GLY A 55 -1.76 -5.32 -11.01
N PHE A 56 -2.03 -5.17 -9.73
CA PHE A 56 -1.02 -5.02 -8.71
C PHE A 56 -1.35 -5.88 -7.49
N ALA A 57 -0.35 -6.55 -6.93
CA ALA A 57 -0.52 -7.36 -5.73
C ALA A 57 0.36 -6.86 -4.58
N VAL A 58 -0.17 -6.83 -3.36
CA VAL A 58 0.58 -6.47 -2.15
C VAL A 58 0.42 -7.56 -1.11
N LEU A 59 1.53 -8.16 -0.70
CA LEU A 59 1.60 -9.00 0.48
C LEU A 59 2.15 -8.17 1.64
N ALA A 60 1.43 -8.10 2.75
CA ALA A 60 1.82 -7.32 3.90
C ALA A 60 1.69 -8.09 5.21
N VAL A 61 2.50 -7.70 6.19
CA VAL A 61 2.41 -8.13 7.58
C VAL A 61 2.48 -6.91 8.49
N SER A 62 1.81 -6.96 9.63
CA SER A 62 1.91 -5.91 10.64
C SER A 62 1.73 -6.47 12.05
N GLN A 63 2.42 -5.89 13.02
CA GLN A 63 2.31 -6.27 14.42
C GLN A 63 2.32 -5.05 15.31
N ALA A 64 1.29 -4.93 16.14
CA ALA A 64 1.25 -3.93 17.20
C ALA A 64 2.06 -4.41 18.42
N VAL A 65 2.91 -3.53 18.94
CA VAL A 65 3.77 -3.78 20.11
C VAL A 65 3.52 -2.68 21.14
N PRO A 66 3.23 -3.01 22.41
CA PRO A 66 3.09 -2.03 23.47
C PRO A 66 4.37 -1.19 23.64
N ALA A 67 4.23 0.14 23.71
CA ALA A 67 5.30 1.10 23.91
C ALA A 67 4.91 2.15 24.96
N GLY A 68 4.93 1.77 26.23
CA GLY A 68 4.43 2.60 27.34
C GLY A 68 2.91 2.82 27.23
N PRO A 69 2.44 4.07 27.17
CA PRO A 69 1.01 4.38 27.05
C PRO A 69 0.49 4.24 25.60
N LEU A 70 1.37 4.04 24.64
CA LEU A 70 1.04 3.92 23.22
C LEU A 70 1.22 2.49 22.72
N SER A 71 0.71 2.21 21.54
CA SER A 71 0.99 1.01 20.78
C SER A 71 1.67 1.41 19.47
N LEU A 72 2.86 0.85 19.23
CA LEU A 72 3.57 1.01 17.96
C LEU A 72 3.22 -0.14 17.03
N THR A 73 2.83 0.16 15.80
CA THR A 73 2.58 -0.84 14.77
C THR A 73 3.76 -0.87 13.80
N ALA A 74 4.53 -1.96 13.85
CA ALA A 74 5.54 -2.24 12.84
C ALA A 74 4.89 -2.99 11.67
N GLY A 75 5.23 -2.60 10.44
CA GLY A 75 4.73 -3.21 9.22
C GLY A 75 5.84 -3.49 8.21
N ALA A 76 5.60 -4.48 7.37
CA ALA A 76 6.40 -4.74 6.19
C ALA A 76 5.49 -5.18 5.04
N SER A 77 5.83 -4.80 3.81
CA SER A 77 5.09 -5.22 2.62
C SER A 77 6.00 -5.42 1.42
N VAL A 78 5.51 -6.20 0.47
CA VAL A 78 6.12 -6.40 -0.84
C VAL A 78 5.05 -6.23 -1.90
N GLY A 79 5.33 -5.39 -2.89
CA GLY A 79 4.48 -5.15 -4.05
C GLY A 79 4.97 -5.93 -5.27
N PHE A 80 4.02 -6.41 -6.06
CA PHE A 80 4.25 -7.09 -7.34
C PHE A 80 3.45 -6.39 -8.42
N ASN A 81 4.13 -6.01 -9.49
CA ASN A 81 3.45 -5.57 -10.71
C ASN A 81 2.97 -6.80 -11.50
N LEU A 82 1.78 -6.72 -12.08
CA LEU A 82 1.13 -7.73 -12.89
C LEU A 82 0.69 -7.09 -14.21
N ASP A 83 1.66 -6.62 -14.99
CA ASP A 83 1.50 -5.92 -16.28
C ASP A 83 0.65 -4.63 -16.19
N ASP A 84 0.69 -3.94 -15.03
CA ASP A 84 0.01 -2.67 -14.86
C ASP A 84 0.86 -1.52 -15.42
N LYS A 85 0.34 -0.86 -16.45
CA LYS A 85 1.01 0.25 -17.15
C LYS A 85 1.20 1.48 -16.26
N ALA A 86 0.28 1.71 -15.34
CA ALA A 86 0.36 2.85 -14.41
C ALA A 86 1.58 2.74 -13.46
N MET A 87 2.10 1.53 -13.26
CA MET A 87 3.30 1.27 -12.46
C MET A 87 4.61 1.53 -13.19
N GLY A 88 4.59 1.97 -14.46
CA GLY A 88 5.76 2.20 -15.29
C GLY A 88 6.20 0.97 -16.07
N THR A 89 7.33 1.12 -16.77
CA THR A 89 7.87 0.10 -17.69
C THR A 89 9.27 -0.33 -17.28
N ASN A 90 9.71 -1.48 -17.76
CA ASN A 90 11.10 -1.95 -17.65
C ASN A 90 12.07 -1.11 -18.53
N ALA A 91 13.35 -1.46 -18.55
CA ALA A 91 14.38 -0.77 -19.34
C ALA A 91 14.10 -0.78 -20.85
N ASP A 92 13.40 -1.76 -21.37
CA ASP A 92 13.03 -1.88 -22.77
C ASP A 92 11.77 -1.08 -23.14
N GLY A 93 11.13 -0.44 -22.16
CA GLY A 93 9.89 0.31 -22.32
C GLY A 93 8.64 -0.57 -22.41
N GLU A 94 8.75 -1.83 -21.95
CA GLU A 94 7.66 -2.80 -21.94
C GLU A 94 7.03 -2.94 -20.55
N GLU A 95 5.77 -3.32 -20.52
CA GLU A 95 5.07 -3.74 -19.30
C GLU A 95 5.75 -4.99 -18.72
N PHE A 96 5.66 -5.19 -17.41
CA PHE A 96 6.31 -6.34 -16.79
C PHE A 96 5.50 -6.93 -15.64
N THR A 97 5.68 -8.23 -15.44
CA THR A 97 5.21 -8.94 -14.26
C THR A 97 6.40 -9.29 -13.37
N GLY A 98 6.43 -8.77 -12.14
CA GLY A 98 7.55 -9.00 -11.23
C GLY A 98 7.48 -8.26 -9.91
N LEU A 99 8.52 -8.42 -9.11
CA LEU A 99 8.72 -7.66 -7.89
C LEU A 99 8.84 -6.16 -8.21
N TYR A 100 8.11 -5.34 -7.46
CA TYR A 100 8.06 -3.90 -7.65
C TYR A 100 8.75 -3.16 -6.52
N TYR A 101 8.25 -3.27 -5.30
CA TYR A 101 8.83 -2.62 -4.12
C TYR A 101 8.82 -3.51 -2.88
N GLY A 102 9.71 -3.19 -1.92
CA GLY A 102 9.65 -3.61 -0.54
C GLY A 102 9.57 -2.41 0.38
N GLU A 103 8.73 -2.47 1.41
CA GLU A 103 8.54 -1.39 2.35
C GLU A 103 8.58 -1.90 3.79
N VAL A 104 9.17 -1.10 4.68
CA VAL A 104 9.03 -1.23 6.14
C VAL A 104 8.46 0.04 6.72
N SER A 105 7.60 -0.09 7.74
CA SER A 105 6.93 1.07 8.31
C SER A 105 6.77 0.98 9.82
N LEU A 106 6.59 2.14 10.45
CA LEU A 106 6.26 2.28 11.86
C LEU A 106 5.16 3.33 12.00
N ALA A 107 4.10 2.98 12.71
CA ALA A 107 2.96 3.85 12.96
C ALA A 107 2.52 3.79 14.42
N THR A 108 1.78 4.80 14.87
CA THR A 108 1.11 4.78 16.17
C THR A 108 -0.19 5.58 16.08
N SER A 109 -1.10 5.35 17.03
CA SER A 109 -2.31 6.16 17.17
C SER A 109 -2.29 6.82 18.54
N ILE A 110 -2.34 8.15 18.56
CA ILE A 110 -2.26 8.99 19.75
C ILE A 110 -3.66 9.54 20.02
N PRO A 111 -4.34 9.11 21.11
CA PRO A 111 -5.62 9.69 21.49
C PRO A 111 -5.44 11.18 21.82
N LEU A 112 -6.29 12.05 21.25
CA LEU A 112 -6.30 13.48 21.52
C LEU A 112 -7.43 13.84 22.49
N PHE A 113 -8.69 13.77 22.02
CA PHE A 113 -9.88 14.04 22.82
C PHE A 113 -11.09 13.31 22.25
N GLY A 114 -11.98 12.83 23.12
CA GLY A 114 -13.16 12.08 22.69
C GLY A 114 -12.79 10.88 21.82
N ASN A 115 -13.36 10.83 20.63
CA ASN A 115 -13.09 9.79 19.64
C ASN A 115 -12.13 10.26 18.53
N VAL A 116 -11.25 11.23 18.82
CA VAL A 116 -10.28 11.78 17.85
C VAL A 116 -8.89 11.26 18.17
N THR A 117 -8.19 10.77 17.15
CA THR A 117 -6.79 10.33 17.22
C THR A 117 -5.93 11.08 16.23
N LEU A 118 -4.64 11.19 16.55
CA LEU A 118 -3.56 11.60 15.64
C LEU A 118 -2.75 10.35 15.30
N ASP A 119 -2.62 10.05 14.01
CA ASP A 119 -2.05 8.80 13.51
C ASP A 119 -0.80 9.09 12.64
N PRO A 120 0.38 9.33 13.27
CA PRO A 120 1.63 9.50 12.56
C PRO A 120 2.15 8.14 12.05
N ARG A 121 2.78 8.16 10.85
CA ARG A 121 3.44 7.02 10.23
C ARG A 121 4.73 7.48 9.58
N ILE A 122 5.77 6.64 9.66
CA ILE A 122 7.00 6.75 8.87
C ILE A 122 7.22 5.45 8.12
N ALA A 123 7.84 5.53 6.94
CA ALA A 123 8.12 4.36 6.12
C ALA A 123 9.39 4.57 5.30
N TYR A 124 10.04 3.46 4.98
CA TYR A 124 11.09 3.36 4.00
C TYR A 124 10.70 2.33 2.96
N SER A 125 10.70 2.74 1.71
CA SER A 125 10.39 1.91 0.55
C SER A 125 11.56 1.90 -0.41
N THR A 126 11.82 0.76 -1.04
CA THR A 126 12.86 0.60 -2.07
C THR A 126 12.36 -0.31 -3.18
N ALA A 127 12.80 -0.06 -4.41
CA ALA A 127 12.52 -0.93 -5.54
C ALA A 127 13.08 -2.34 -5.31
N LEU A 128 12.40 -3.35 -5.82
CA LEU A 128 12.82 -4.75 -5.80
C LEU A 128 12.80 -5.33 -7.22
N GLY A 129 13.85 -6.08 -7.56
CA GLY A 129 14.02 -6.63 -8.92
C GLY A 129 14.47 -5.56 -9.93
N SER A 130 15.05 -6.00 -11.06
CA SER A 130 15.55 -5.10 -12.10
C SER A 130 14.44 -4.24 -12.72
N ASP A 131 13.36 -4.88 -13.14
CA ASP A 131 12.25 -4.20 -13.82
C ASP A 131 11.53 -3.19 -12.89
N GLY A 132 11.35 -3.58 -11.60
CA GLY A 132 10.82 -2.66 -10.59
C GLY A 132 11.76 -1.47 -10.29
N GLU A 133 13.09 -1.69 -10.34
CA GLU A 133 14.07 -0.61 -10.20
C GLU A 133 14.01 0.35 -11.38
N ASP A 134 13.97 -0.17 -12.61
CA ASP A 134 13.85 0.64 -13.83
C ASP A 134 12.57 1.45 -13.84
N ALA A 135 11.41 0.81 -13.55
CA ALA A 135 10.12 1.45 -13.51
C ALA A 135 10.05 2.57 -12.45
N ILE A 136 10.44 2.29 -11.20
CA ILE A 136 10.39 3.27 -10.11
C ILE A 136 11.37 4.43 -10.39
N THR A 137 12.56 4.14 -10.89
CA THR A 137 13.55 5.17 -11.20
C THR A 137 13.07 6.09 -12.32
N ALA A 138 12.38 5.55 -13.33
CA ALA A 138 11.84 6.31 -14.45
C ALA A 138 10.70 7.27 -14.03
N ILE A 139 9.82 6.87 -13.11
CA ILE A 139 8.70 7.70 -12.65
C ILE A 139 9.06 8.58 -11.43
N SER A 140 10.16 8.31 -10.76
CA SER A 140 10.62 9.07 -9.60
C SER A 140 11.10 10.47 -10.00
N ALA A 141 10.62 11.49 -9.31
CA ALA A 141 10.99 12.89 -9.60
C ALA A 141 12.49 13.20 -9.45
N ASP A 142 13.21 12.44 -8.63
CA ASP A 142 14.64 12.60 -8.39
C ASP A 142 15.49 11.44 -8.94
N GLY A 143 14.86 10.52 -9.68
CA GLY A 143 15.52 9.36 -10.28
C GLY A 143 16.01 8.33 -9.27
N LYS A 144 15.46 8.30 -8.06
CA LYS A 144 15.85 7.34 -7.04
C LYS A 144 14.89 6.17 -6.96
N LYS A 145 15.44 5.03 -6.58
CA LYS A 145 14.72 3.78 -6.38
C LYS A 145 14.23 3.57 -4.95
N ASP A 146 14.62 4.43 -4.04
CA ASP A 146 14.26 4.35 -2.63
C ASP A 146 13.77 5.70 -2.09
N ILE A 147 12.85 5.64 -1.15
CA ILE A 147 12.26 6.82 -0.52
C ILE A 147 12.03 6.56 0.97
N PHE A 148 12.39 7.55 1.79
CA PHE A 148 11.93 7.66 3.17
C PHE A 148 10.86 8.73 3.24
N TYR A 149 9.70 8.41 3.79
CA TYR A 149 8.58 9.33 3.87
C TYR A 149 7.78 9.18 5.17
N GLY A 150 6.93 10.14 5.45
CA GLY A 150 6.02 10.11 6.58
C GLY A 150 4.69 10.74 6.28
N SER A 151 3.69 10.36 7.05
CA SER A 151 2.35 10.92 7.01
C SER A 151 1.81 11.17 8.41
N ILE A 152 0.87 12.08 8.51
CA ILE A 152 0.08 12.34 9.71
C ILE A 152 -1.39 12.39 9.29
N ALA A 153 -2.22 11.54 9.92
CA ALA A 153 -3.66 11.57 9.75
C ALA A 153 -4.33 12.01 11.05
N VAL A 154 -5.51 12.58 10.96
CA VAL A 154 -6.42 12.81 12.08
C VAL A 154 -7.69 12.00 11.81
N THR A 155 -8.01 11.08 12.71
CA THR A 155 -9.18 10.21 12.59
C THR A 155 -10.21 10.59 13.64
N ALA A 156 -11.48 10.75 13.23
CA ALA A 156 -12.61 10.97 14.11
C ALA A 156 -13.66 9.88 13.87
N ALA A 157 -14.09 9.18 14.93
CA ALA A 157 -15.17 8.20 14.88
C ALA A 157 -16.47 8.82 15.42
N PHE A 158 -17.61 8.58 14.74
CA PHE A 158 -18.92 9.11 15.06
C PHE A 158 -19.90 8.01 15.45
#